data_b9fd0f8e48e55eb2d33a7fdf9f0f5007
#
_entry.id   b9fd0f8e48e55eb2d33a7fdf9f0f5007
#
_cell.length_a   1.000
_cell.length_b   1.000
_cell.length_c   1.000
_cell.angle_alpha   90.00
_cell.angle_beta   90.00
_cell.angle_gamma   90.00
#
_symmetry.space_group_name_H-M   'P 1'
#
loop_
_entity.id
_entity.type
_entity.pdbx_description
1 polymer ?
#
loop_
_entity_poly.entity_id
_entity_poly.type
_entity_poly.pdbx_seq_one_letter_code
_entity_poly.pdbx_strand_id
1 'polypeptide(L)'
;MVKAGEATNIIPDDAYVGGTARFFNKEEGEKALEIIERIARNTADSYRCGIEFEKRNNISPYPVVNDEKTALKIQKAVGEICGEEVLGDCDKWFASECYSAYQNKYPGVLGFLGIAMKLMAAVQH
;
A
#
# COMPACT_ATOMS: atom_id res chain seq x y z
N MET A 1 4.99 -13.30 5.42
CA MET A 1 5.66 -14.58 5.09
C MET A 1 6.62 -14.90 6.22
N VAL A 2 6.58 -16.11 6.73
CA VAL A 2 7.55 -16.64 7.71
C VAL A 2 8.08 -17.95 7.14
N LYS A 3 9.39 -18.14 7.16
CA LYS A 3 10.05 -19.37 6.75
C LYS A 3 11.12 -19.72 7.80
N ALA A 4 11.07 -20.96 8.34
CA ALA A 4 12.04 -21.46 9.30
C ALA A 4 12.17 -22.97 9.12
N GLY A 5 13.36 -23.44 8.69
CA GLY A 5 13.67 -24.84 8.48
C GLY A 5 12.87 -25.53 7.36
N GLU A 6 13.21 -26.79 7.12
CA GLU A 6 12.59 -27.64 6.09
C GLU A 6 12.12 -28.99 6.66
N ALA A 7 12.65 -29.40 7.81
CA ALA A 7 12.34 -30.68 8.44
C ALA A 7 11.72 -30.47 9.82
N THR A 8 10.74 -31.29 10.16
CA THR A 8 9.96 -31.18 11.41
C THR A 8 10.74 -31.62 12.67
N ASN A 9 11.83 -32.34 12.50
CA ASN A 9 12.64 -32.89 13.57
C ASN A 9 14.02 -32.22 13.72
N ILE A 10 14.26 -31.12 12.98
CA ILE A 10 15.50 -30.37 13.03
C ILE A 10 15.18 -28.92 13.39
N ILE A 11 15.82 -28.40 14.43
CA ILE A 11 15.74 -26.98 14.78
C ILE A 11 16.56 -26.21 13.75
N PRO A 12 15.97 -25.25 13.03
CA PRO A 12 16.67 -24.48 12.01
C PRO A 12 17.69 -23.51 12.62
N ASP A 13 18.79 -23.30 11.91
CA ASP A 13 19.82 -22.34 12.30
C ASP A 13 19.37 -20.88 12.02
N ASP A 14 18.46 -20.71 11.07
CA ASP A 14 17.94 -19.41 10.67
C ASP A 14 16.41 -19.40 10.45
N ALA A 15 15.84 -18.22 10.52
CA ALA A 15 14.46 -17.97 10.18
C ALA A 15 14.34 -16.65 9.39
N TYR A 16 13.48 -16.65 8.40
CA TYR A 16 13.17 -15.47 7.61
C TYR A 16 11.76 -14.98 7.91
N VAL A 17 11.63 -13.68 8.16
CA VAL A 17 10.34 -12.99 8.32
C VAL A 17 10.27 -11.83 7.33
N GLY A 18 9.28 -11.83 6.49
CA GLY A 18 9.10 -10.78 5.49
C GLY A 18 7.65 -10.34 5.35
N GLY A 19 7.46 -9.08 5.03
CA GLY A 19 6.13 -8.50 4.87
C GLY A 19 6.14 -7.22 4.05
N THR A 20 4.98 -6.57 3.96
CA THR A 20 4.80 -5.29 3.29
C THR A 20 4.17 -4.31 4.27
N ALA A 21 4.78 -3.15 4.43
CA ALA A 21 4.20 -2.03 5.16
C ALA A 21 3.59 -1.04 4.16
N ARG A 22 2.42 -0.51 4.51
CA ARG A 22 1.72 0.50 3.72
C ARG A 22 1.33 1.66 4.63
N PHE A 23 1.44 2.88 4.11
CA PHE A 23 1.21 4.10 4.87
C PHE A 23 0.68 5.21 3.97
N PHE A 24 -0.01 6.18 4.54
CA PHE A 24 -0.49 7.38 3.85
C PHE A 24 0.40 8.60 4.06
N ASN A 25 1.33 8.52 5.01
CA ASN A 25 2.24 9.59 5.34
C ASN A 25 3.66 9.03 5.46
N LYS A 26 4.62 9.69 4.84
CA LYS A 26 6.01 9.24 4.79
C LYS A 26 6.65 9.14 6.18
N GLU A 27 6.45 10.17 7.01
CA GLU A 27 7.02 10.22 8.36
C GLU A 27 6.46 9.10 9.25
N GLU A 28 5.17 8.82 9.13
CA GLU A 28 4.53 7.69 9.84
C GLU A 28 5.08 6.35 9.37
N GLY A 29 5.32 6.20 8.06
CA GLY A 29 5.93 5.01 7.48
C GLY A 29 7.36 4.79 7.97
N GLU A 30 8.19 5.82 7.97
CA GLU A 30 9.56 5.77 8.49
C GLU A 30 9.57 5.39 9.98
N LYS A 31 8.74 6.05 10.79
CA LYS A 31 8.60 5.74 12.21
C LYS A 31 8.10 4.31 12.47
N ALA A 32 7.17 3.82 11.66
CA ALA A 32 6.69 2.45 11.77
C ALA A 32 7.82 1.44 11.48
N LEU A 33 8.64 1.68 10.47
CA LEU A 33 9.80 0.84 10.15
C LEU A 33 10.82 0.83 11.28
N GLU A 34 11.15 1.97 11.86
CA GLU A 34 12.04 2.07 13.03
C GLU A 34 11.51 1.26 14.23
N ILE A 35 10.19 1.32 14.47
CA ILE A 35 9.56 0.55 15.53
C ILE A 35 9.64 -0.94 15.24
N ILE A 36 9.37 -1.37 14.01
CA ILE A 36 9.47 -2.77 13.58
C ILE A 36 10.90 -3.29 13.78
N GLU A 37 11.90 -2.55 13.32
CA GLU A 37 13.31 -2.91 13.51
C GLU A 37 13.68 -3.02 14.98
N ARG A 38 13.25 -2.07 15.80
CA ARG A 38 13.52 -2.09 17.25
C ARG A 38 12.88 -3.30 17.93
N ILE A 39 11.62 -3.61 17.60
CA ILE A 39 10.93 -4.79 18.15
C ILE A 39 11.64 -6.06 17.73
N ALA A 40 12.01 -6.18 16.45
CA ALA A 40 12.68 -7.35 15.92
C ALA A 40 14.04 -7.58 16.59
N ARG A 41 14.86 -6.53 16.77
CA ARG A 41 16.15 -6.59 17.49
C ARG A 41 15.97 -7.05 18.94
N ASN A 42 15.07 -6.39 19.68
CA ASN A 42 14.82 -6.74 21.08
C ASN A 42 14.32 -8.18 21.25
N THR A 43 13.51 -8.64 20.29
CA THR A 43 13.06 -10.04 20.30
C THR A 43 14.20 -11.00 20.04
N ALA A 44 15.02 -10.76 19.02
CA ALA A 44 16.19 -11.58 18.73
C ALA A 44 17.15 -11.65 19.92
N ASP A 45 17.46 -10.49 20.52
CA ASP A 45 18.33 -10.39 21.69
C ASP A 45 17.79 -11.20 22.89
N SER A 46 16.47 -11.17 23.11
CA SER A 46 15.83 -11.95 24.18
C SER A 46 16.04 -13.46 24.03
N TYR A 47 16.20 -13.94 22.79
CA TYR A 47 16.49 -15.34 22.47
C TYR A 47 17.94 -15.61 22.14
N ARG A 48 18.84 -14.62 22.32
CA ARG A 48 20.27 -14.70 22.00
C ARG A 48 20.54 -15.04 20.53
N CYS A 49 19.70 -14.54 19.65
CA CYS A 49 19.81 -14.70 18.21
C CYS A 49 20.39 -13.43 17.56
N GLY A 50 21.15 -13.59 16.48
CA GLY A 50 21.50 -12.50 15.59
C GLY A 50 20.31 -12.09 14.72
N ILE A 51 20.34 -10.86 14.19
CA ILE A 51 19.35 -10.39 13.24
C ILE A 51 19.98 -9.53 12.16
N GLU A 52 19.58 -9.78 10.92
CA GLU A 52 19.96 -8.99 9.75
C GLU A 52 18.70 -8.45 9.07
N PHE A 53 18.78 -7.23 8.55
CA PHE A 53 17.70 -6.60 7.80
C PHE A 53 18.08 -6.47 6.34
N GLU A 54 17.30 -7.08 5.47
CA GLU A 54 17.42 -6.86 4.04
C GLU A 54 16.93 -5.46 3.66
N LYS A 55 17.80 -4.61 3.14
CA LYS A 55 17.41 -3.32 2.58
C LYS A 55 16.76 -3.52 1.22
N ARG A 56 15.45 -3.41 1.15
CA ARG A 56 14.74 -3.36 -0.12
C ARG A 56 14.68 -1.93 -0.63
N ASN A 57 15.35 -1.68 -1.75
CA ASN A 57 15.42 -0.36 -2.38
C ASN A 57 14.17 0.01 -3.23
N ASN A 58 13.09 -0.79 -3.18
CA ASN A 58 12.00 -0.71 -4.14
C ASN A 58 10.70 -0.09 -3.58
N ILE A 59 10.77 0.68 -2.54
CA ILE A 59 9.57 1.30 -1.99
C ILE A 59 9.51 2.72 -2.50
N SER A 60 8.46 3.06 -3.26
CA SER A 60 8.10 4.46 -3.44
C SER A 60 7.82 5.03 -2.05
N PRO A 61 8.62 5.98 -1.56
CA PRO A 61 8.46 6.49 -0.20
C PRO A 61 7.27 7.45 -0.08
N TYR A 62 6.52 7.63 -1.16
CA TYR A 62 5.45 8.61 -1.24
C TYR A 62 4.10 7.92 -1.39
N PRO A 63 3.07 8.34 -0.64
CA PRO A 63 1.69 7.96 -0.93
C PRO A 63 1.24 8.58 -2.25
N VAL A 64 0.24 8.00 -2.89
CA VAL A 64 -0.47 8.64 -4.01
C VAL A 64 -1.40 9.69 -3.42
N VAL A 65 -1.16 10.95 -3.77
CA VAL A 65 -2.00 12.08 -3.37
C VAL A 65 -2.35 12.88 -4.62
N ASN A 66 -3.62 12.92 -4.95
CA ASN A 66 -4.12 13.63 -6.12
C ASN A 66 -3.99 15.15 -5.93
N ASP A 67 -3.49 15.82 -6.96
CA ASP A 67 -3.50 17.27 -7.03
C ASP A 67 -4.96 17.77 -7.15
N GLU A 68 -5.40 18.52 -6.15
CA GLU A 68 -6.79 18.96 -6.03
C GLU A 68 -7.28 19.72 -7.27
N LYS A 69 -6.48 20.67 -7.75
CA LYS A 69 -6.85 21.50 -8.92
C LYS A 69 -6.99 20.67 -10.18
N THR A 70 -6.12 19.70 -10.38
CA THR A 70 -6.17 18.81 -11.53
C THR A 70 -7.30 17.80 -11.40
N ALA A 71 -7.55 17.29 -10.19
CA ALA A 71 -8.66 16.38 -9.91
C ALA A 71 -10.02 17.04 -10.22
N LEU A 72 -10.25 18.26 -9.73
CA LEU A 72 -11.49 19.00 -10.00
C LEU A 72 -11.72 19.26 -11.50
N LYS A 73 -10.66 19.56 -12.26
CA LYS A 73 -10.76 19.72 -13.72
C LYS A 73 -11.18 18.43 -14.42
N ILE A 74 -10.59 17.30 -14.00
CA ILE A 74 -10.91 15.98 -14.58
C ILE A 74 -12.33 15.58 -14.22
N GLN A 75 -12.73 15.73 -12.96
CA GLN A 75 -14.10 15.44 -12.52
C GLN A 75 -15.12 16.25 -13.32
N LYS A 76 -14.89 17.56 -13.49
CA LYS A 76 -15.76 18.41 -14.31
C LYS A 76 -15.85 17.90 -15.76
N ALA A 77 -14.71 17.61 -16.40
CA ALA A 77 -14.70 17.12 -17.77
C ALA A 77 -15.42 15.75 -17.92
N VAL A 78 -15.23 14.85 -16.97
CA VAL A 78 -15.91 13.55 -16.96
C VAL A 78 -17.41 13.74 -16.76
N GLY A 79 -17.84 14.58 -15.83
CA GLY A 79 -19.25 14.88 -15.61
C GLY A 79 -19.92 15.50 -16.84
N GLU A 80 -19.26 16.42 -17.55
CA GLU A 80 -19.77 17.03 -18.78
C GLU A 80 -19.91 16.04 -19.95
N ILE A 81 -19.03 15.02 -20.04
CA ILE A 81 -19.01 14.08 -21.15
C ILE A 81 -19.86 12.83 -20.86
N CYS A 82 -19.76 12.30 -19.65
CA CYS A 82 -20.35 11.01 -19.29
C CYS A 82 -21.56 11.10 -18.35
N GLY A 83 -21.85 12.29 -17.81
CA GLY A 83 -22.85 12.52 -16.78
C GLY A 83 -22.24 12.53 -15.37
N GLU A 84 -22.80 13.35 -14.48
CA GLU A 84 -22.30 13.47 -13.10
C GLU A 84 -22.54 12.19 -12.28
N GLU A 85 -23.50 11.37 -12.66
CA GLU A 85 -23.84 10.10 -12.01
C GLU A 85 -22.74 9.04 -12.12
N VAL A 86 -21.77 9.21 -13.03
CA VAL A 86 -20.62 8.29 -13.15
C VAL A 86 -19.49 8.63 -12.18
N LEU A 87 -19.54 9.80 -11.57
CA LEU A 87 -18.56 10.22 -10.58
C LEU A 87 -18.87 9.57 -9.24
N GLY A 88 -17.86 8.99 -8.63
CA GLY A 88 -17.98 8.36 -7.32
C GLY A 88 -16.77 8.66 -6.45
N ASP A 89 -16.98 8.61 -5.16
CA ASP A 89 -15.92 8.69 -4.17
C ASP A 89 -15.34 7.32 -3.90
N CYS A 90 -14.05 7.30 -3.60
CA CYS A 90 -13.33 6.10 -3.16
C CYS A 90 -12.69 6.38 -1.81
N ASP A 91 -12.93 5.47 -0.86
CA ASP A 91 -12.26 5.53 0.44
C ASP A 91 -10.74 5.40 0.29
N LYS A 92 -10.01 5.89 1.29
CA LYS A 92 -8.56 5.71 1.34
C LYS A 92 -8.20 4.25 1.29
N TRP A 93 -7.36 3.89 0.33
CA TRP A 93 -7.02 2.51 0.07
C TRP A 93 -5.50 2.26 0.26
N PHE A 94 -5.15 1.22 1.01
CA PHE A 94 -3.77 0.79 1.23
C PHE A 94 -3.21 0.01 0.02
N ALA A 95 -3.35 0.58 -1.18
CA ALA A 95 -2.69 0.09 -2.38
C ALA A 95 -1.31 0.75 -2.54
N SER A 96 -0.51 0.23 -3.45
CA SER A 96 0.80 0.79 -3.78
C SER A 96 0.90 0.95 -5.28
N GLU A 97 1.26 2.16 -5.69
CA GLU A 97 1.45 2.52 -7.08
C GLU A 97 2.76 3.28 -7.29
N CYS A 98 3.49 2.93 -8.34
CA CYS A 98 4.72 3.66 -8.71
C CYS A 98 4.44 5.08 -9.19
N TYR A 99 3.18 5.38 -9.50
CA TYR A 99 2.75 6.71 -9.96
C TYR A 99 3.01 7.82 -8.93
N SER A 100 3.02 7.49 -7.65
CA SER A 100 3.40 8.42 -6.58
C SER A 100 4.77 9.08 -6.78
N ALA A 101 5.72 8.39 -7.42
CA ALA A 101 7.03 8.94 -7.73
C ALA A 101 6.96 10.09 -8.77
N TYR A 102 6.01 10.00 -9.70
CA TYR A 102 5.74 11.09 -10.66
C TYR A 102 5.00 12.23 -9.99
N GLN A 103 3.98 11.94 -9.17
CA GLN A 103 3.22 12.97 -8.46
C GLN A 103 4.07 13.79 -7.49
N ASN A 104 5.16 13.23 -6.97
CA ASN A 104 6.11 13.98 -6.16
C ASN A 104 6.84 15.09 -6.94
N LYS A 105 6.84 15.04 -8.27
CA LYS A 105 7.50 16.01 -9.15
C LYS A 105 6.54 16.85 -9.98
N TYR A 106 5.40 16.29 -10.30
CA TYR A 106 4.41 16.88 -11.19
C TYR A 106 3.01 16.74 -10.63
N PRO A 107 2.15 17.78 -10.76
CA PRO A 107 0.72 17.65 -10.45
C PRO A 107 0.12 16.50 -11.27
N GLY A 108 -0.61 15.62 -10.60
CA GLY A 108 -1.20 14.46 -11.28
C GLY A 108 -2.37 13.88 -10.51
N VAL A 109 -3.16 13.07 -11.21
CA VAL A 109 -4.35 12.41 -10.67
C VAL A 109 -4.32 10.94 -11.03
N LEU A 110 -4.56 10.09 -10.04
CA LEU A 110 -4.88 8.69 -10.22
C LEU A 110 -6.38 8.53 -9.94
N GLY A 111 -7.11 8.03 -10.93
CA GLY A 111 -8.52 7.69 -10.80
C GLY A 111 -8.75 6.20 -10.93
N PHE A 112 -9.82 5.71 -10.32
CA PHE A 112 -10.27 4.33 -10.46
C PHE A 112 -11.41 4.27 -11.48
N LEU A 113 -11.36 3.31 -12.40
CA LEU A 113 -12.45 3.01 -13.32
C LEU A 113 -13.17 1.76 -12.85
N GLY A 114 -14.45 1.91 -12.51
CA GLY A 114 -15.32 0.77 -12.20
C GLY A 114 -15.64 -0.01 -13.46
N ILE A 115 -15.33 -1.31 -13.45
CA ILE A 115 -15.62 -2.22 -14.59
C ILE A 115 -16.72 -3.24 -14.27
N ALA A 116 -17.25 -3.25 -13.04
CA ALA A 116 -18.33 -4.15 -12.66
C ALA A 116 -19.67 -3.52 -12.99
N MET A 117 -20.47 -4.15 -13.85
CA MET A 117 -21.89 -3.87 -13.95
C MET A 117 -22.61 -4.49 -12.75
N LYS A 118 -23.31 -3.69 -11.96
CA LYS A 118 -24.36 -4.23 -11.08
C LYS A 118 -25.41 -4.86 -11.99
N LEU A 119 -25.46 -6.16 -12.09
CA LEU A 119 -26.69 -6.82 -12.49
C LEU A 119 -27.73 -6.36 -11.46
N MET A 120 -28.70 -5.59 -11.91
CA MET A 120 -29.90 -5.37 -11.12
C MET A 120 -30.44 -6.76 -10.79
N ALA A 121 -30.41 -7.12 -9.53
CA ALA A 121 -31.07 -8.32 -9.05
C ALA A 121 -32.52 -8.22 -9.53
N ALA A 122 -32.87 -9.11 -10.45
CA ALA A 122 -34.24 -9.24 -10.91
C ALA A 122 -35.10 -9.43 -9.68
N VAL A 123 -36.13 -8.60 -9.62
CA VAL A 123 -37.22 -8.59 -8.65
C VAL A 123 -37.55 -10.02 -8.23
N GLN A 124 -37.30 -10.33 -6.97
CA GLN A 124 -37.95 -11.48 -6.33
C GLN A 124 -39.37 -11.04 -5.96
N HIS A 125 -40.31 -11.67 -6.60
CA HIS A 125 -41.73 -11.64 -6.22
C HIS A 125 -41.95 -12.43 -4.94
#